data_7316a3cb5cec0cf9984e2bfc3bfbaa42
#
_entry.id   7316a3cb5cec0cf9984e2bfc3bfbaa42
#
_cell.length_a   1.000
_cell.length_b   1.000
_cell.length_c   1.000
_cell.angle_alpha   90.00
_cell.angle_beta   90.00
_cell.angle_gamma   90.00
#
_symmetry.space_group_name_H-M   'P 1'
#
loop_
_entity.id
_entity.type
_entity.pdbx_description
1 polymer ?
#
loop_
_entity_poly.entity_id
_entity_poly.type
_entity_poly.pdbx_seq_one_letter_code
_entity_poly.pdbx_strand_id
1 'polypeptide(L)'
;MALPVGDVGEPFVDADDIADVAVAALTEDGHAGQIYEVTGPRLLTFAGAVAEIASATGREIRYVQVPIEAYVAALEQAQLPPEMVTVIKTLFTEELDGRNESVTDGITRALGRPPRDFADYVRHTAAKGVWNGGATAAQGAVPEVGALLEAL
;
A
#
# COMPACT_ATOMS: atom_id res chain seq x y z
N MET A 1 5.69 -6.36 -11.41
CA MET A 1 4.73 -5.36 -10.95
C MET A 1 5.10 -4.03 -11.57
N ALA A 2 4.20 -3.37 -12.29
CA ALA A 2 4.45 -2.10 -12.96
C ALA A 2 3.56 -1.01 -12.37
N LEU A 3 4.15 0.11 -11.92
CA LEU A 3 3.42 1.26 -11.39
C LEU A 3 4.10 2.56 -11.87
N PRO A 4 3.34 3.66 -11.98
CA PRO A 4 3.88 4.94 -12.42
C PRO A 4 4.44 5.76 -11.23
N VAL A 5 5.18 5.12 -10.33
CA VAL A 5 5.80 5.74 -9.15
C VAL A 5 7.29 5.53 -9.19
N GLY A 6 8.07 6.60 -9.00
CA GLY A 6 9.52 6.56 -8.90
C GLY A 6 10.02 6.25 -7.47
N ASP A 7 11.12 6.90 -7.12
CA ASP A 7 11.78 6.74 -5.82
C ASP A 7 11.13 7.60 -4.72
N VAL A 8 9.79 7.65 -4.72
CA VAL A 8 9.02 8.32 -3.65
C VAL A 8 8.95 7.40 -2.44
N GLY A 9 9.28 7.93 -1.28
CA GLY A 9 9.24 7.22 -0.01
C GLY A 9 7.86 7.35 0.65
N GLU A 10 7.18 6.22 0.84
CA GLU A 10 5.90 6.18 1.53
C GLU A 10 6.04 5.52 2.90
N PRO A 11 5.40 6.08 3.95
CA PRO A 11 5.42 5.50 5.29
C PRO A 11 4.35 4.42 5.43
N PHE A 12 4.50 3.30 4.72
CA PHE A 12 3.53 2.21 4.71
C PHE A 12 3.11 1.81 6.12
N VAL A 13 1.81 1.91 6.42
CA VAL A 13 1.21 1.61 7.71
C VAL A 13 0.49 0.27 7.66
N ASP A 14 0.62 -0.52 8.74
CA ASP A 14 -0.14 -1.74 8.91
C ASP A 14 -1.62 -1.41 9.20
N ALA A 15 -2.54 -2.04 8.49
CA ALA A 15 -3.98 -1.83 8.68
C ALA A 15 -4.44 -2.22 10.10
N ASP A 16 -3.79 -3.18 10.74
CA ASP A 16 -4.08 -3.54 12.13
C ASP A 16 -3.70 -2.42 13.10
N ASP A 17 -2.67 -1.60 12.80
CA ASP A 17 -2.35 -0.43 13.59
C ASP A 17 -3.41 0.67 13.45
N ILE A 18 -3.93 0.86 12.24
CA ILE A 18 -5.05 1.79 12.01
C ILE A 18 -6.28 1.34 12.82
N ALA A 19 -6.59 0.05 12.78
CA ALA A 19 -7.71 -0.52 13.54
C ALA A 19 -7.51 -0.37 15.07
N ASP A 20 -6.30 -0.68 15.56
CA ASP A 20 -5.98 -0.55 16.99
C ASP A 20 -6.14 0.89 17.48
N VAL A 21 -5.67 1.89 16.71
CA VAL A 21 -5.86 3.31 17.03
C VAL A 21 -7.34 3.69 17.05
N ALA A 22 -8.12 3.21 16.07
CA ALA A 22 -9.55 3.47 16.03
C ALA A 22 -10.28 2.85 17.22
N VAL A 23 -9.94 1.62 17.61
CA VAL A 23 -10.51 0.94 18.77
C VAL A 23 -10.17 1.71 20.07
N ALA A 24 -8.89 2.04 20.28
CA ALA A 24 -8.48 2.81 21.46
C ALA A 24 -9.23 4.15 21.55
N ALA A 25 -9.28 4.89 20.42
CA ALA A 25 -9.98 6.18 20.39
C ALA A 25 -11.48 6.11 20.67
N LEU A 26 -12.11 4.97 20.40
CA LEU A 26 -13.56 4.76 20.64
C LEU A 26 -13.89 4.17 22.02
N THR A 27 -12.94 3.49 22.66
CA THR A 27 -13.21 2.69 23.86
C THR A 27 -12.42 3.12 25.09
N GLU A 28 -11.37 3.94 24.94
CA GLU A 28 -10.51 4.38 26.02
C GLU A 28 -10.65 5.88 26.26
N ASP A 29 -10.34 6.32 27.48
CA ASP A 29 -10.35 7.73 27.86
C ASP A 29 -9.08 8.45 27.33
N GLY A 30 -9.19 9.78 27.17
CA GLY A 30 -8.05 10.64 26.81
C GLY A 30 -7.89 10.93 25.33
N HIS A 31 -8.68 10.33 24.45
CA HIS A 31 -8.59 10.50 22.99
C HIS A 31 -9.49 11.62 22.45
N ALA A 32 -10.45 12.10 23.24
CA ALA A 32 -11.39 13.14 22.81
C ALA A 32 -10.64 14.43 22.41
N GLY A 33 -10.89 14.91 21.18
CA GLY A 33 -10.25 16.10 20.64
C GLY A 33 -8.80 15.90 20.17
N GLN A 34 -8.28 14.67 20.19
CA GLN A 34 -6.96 14.34 19.66
C GLN A 34 -7.01 14.10 18.14
N ILE A 35 -5.95 14.45 17.46
CA ILE A 35 -5.70 14.10 16.05
C ILE A 35 -4.48 13.18 16.03
N TYR A 36 -4.64 12.02 15.41
CA TYR A 36 -3.59 11.04 15.21
C TYR A 36 -3.33 10.88 13.72
N GLU A 37 -2.20 11.39 13.26
CA GLU A 37 -1.69 11.07 11.94
C GLU A 37 -0.91 9.76 12.05
N VAL A 38 -1.40 8.70 11.39
CA VAL A 38 -0.87 7.35 11.54
C VAL A 38 -0.02 6.97 10.35
N THR A 39 1.22 6.58 10.61
CA THR A 39 2.19 6.13 9.60
C THR A 39 2.91 4.88 10.07
N GLY A 40 3.54 4.17 9.14
CA GLY A 40 4.53 3.14 9.50
C GLY A 40 5.80 3.76 10.11
N PRO A 41 6.74 2.92 10.58
CA PRO A 41 7.92 3.38 11.31
C PRO A 41 9.03 3.95 10.41
N ARG A 42 8.94 3.77 9.10
CA ARG A 42 9.97 4.18 8.14
C ARG A 42 9.40 4.44 6.75
N LEU A 43 10.15 5.19 5.97
CA LEU A 43 9.86 5.39 4.56
C LEU A 43 10.37 4.20 3.73
N LEU A 44 9.56 3.74 2.80
CA LEU A 44 9.90 2.73 1.79
C LEU A 44 9.46 3.20 0.43
N THR A 45 10.30 3.00 -0.58
CA THR A 45 9.85 3.11 -1.97
C THR A 45 8.98 1.91 -2.35
N PHE A 46 8.16 2.03 -3.38
CA PHE A 46 7.40 0.89 -3.91
C PHE A 46 8.33 -0.23 -4.38
N ALA A 47 9.48 0.11 -4.97
CA ALA A 47 10.50 -0.87 -5.33
C ALA A 47 11.03 -1.63 -4.10
N GLY A 48 11.28 -0.91 -3.00
CA GLY A 48 11.72 -1.50 -1.73
C GLY A 48 10.65 -2.42 -1.13
N ALA A 49 9.39 -1.98 -1.11
CA ALA A 49 8.28 -2.79 -0.63
C ALA A 49 8.10 -4.08 -1.44
N VAL A 50 8.18 -4.00 -2.77
CA VAL A 50 8.13 -5.19 -3.67
C VAL A 50 9.31 -6.12 -3.41
N ALA A 51 10.51 -5.60 -3.16
CA ALA A 51 11.68 -6.42 -2.86
C ALA A 51 11.53 -7.18 -1.52
N GLU A 52 10.94 -6.55 -0.49
CA GLU A 52 10.64 -7.22 0.78
C GLU A 52 9.60 -8.34 0.59
N ILE A 53 8.54 -8.11 -0.19
CA ILE A 53 7.56 -9.15 -0.53
C ILE A 53 8.21 -10.30 -1.30
N ALA A 54 9.03 -10.00 -2.32
CA ALA A 54 9.76 -10.99 -3.10
C ALA A 54 10.64 -11.88 -2.19
N SER A 55 11.38 -11.24 -1.29
CA SER A 55 12.23 -11.94 -0.32
C SER A 55 11.45 -12.86 0.60
N ALA A 56 10.35 -12.38 1.19
CA ALA A 56 9.56 -13.17 2.15
C ALA A 56 8.78 -14.31 1.50
N THR A 57 8.40 -14.17 0.24
CA THR A 57 7.65 -15.20 -0.51
C THR A 57 8.56 -16.16 -1.27
N GLY A 58 9.85 -15.86 -1.39
CA GLY A 58 10.80 -16.61 -2.24
C GLY A 58 10.47 -16.51 -3.74
N ARG A 59 9.65 -15.55 -4.16
CA ARG A 59 9.23 -15.34 -5.55
C ARG A 59 10.10 -14.30 -6.24
N GLU A 60 10.37 -14.49 -7.52
CA GLU A 60 10.97 -13.47 -8.35
C GLU A 60 9.90 -12.45 -8.75
N ILE A 61 9.83 -11.33 -8.04
CA ILE A 61 8.92 -10.22 -8.32
C ILE A 61 9.78 -9.01 -8.67
N ARG A 62 9.60 -8.48 -9.88
CA ARG A 62 10.32 -7.28 -10.34
C ARG A 62 9.38 -6.08 -10.27
N TYR A 63 9.92 -4.97 -9.78
CA TYR A 63 9.27 -3.66 -9.88
C TYR A 63 9.76 -2.96 -11.16
N VAL A 64 8.84 -2.39 -11.93
CA VAL A 64 9.14 -1.59 -13.13
C VAL A 64 8.36 -0.29 -13.03
N GLN A 65 9.08 0.83 -13.05
CA GLN A 65 8.43 2.12 -13.18
C GLN A 65 8.00 2.32 -14.63
N VAL A 66 6.75 2.74 -14.84
CA VAL A 66 6.17 3.05 -16.15
C VAL A 66 5.70 4.50 -16.22
N PRO A 67 5.65 5.13 -17.40
CA PRO A 67 5.02 6.44 -17.56
C PRO A 67 3.54 6.41 -17.18
N ILE A 68 3.04 7.50 -16.57
CA ILE A 68 1.63 7.60 -16.14
C ILE A 68 0.68 7.45 -17.33
N GLU A 69 1.04 7.95 -18.51
CA GLU A 69 0.23 7.84 -19.72
C GLU A 69 0.07 6.38 -20.17
N ALA A 70 1.14 5.58 -20.09
CA ALA A 70 1.08 4.15 -20.41
C ALA A 70 0.23 3.39 -19.40
N TYR A 71 0.34 3.75 -18.11
CA TYR A 71 -0.47 3.15 -17.06
C TYR A 71 -1.96 3.46 -17.22
N VAL A 72 -2.31 4.72 -17.49
CA VAL A 72 -3.71 5.13 -17.76
C VAL A 72 -4.26 4.42 -18.99
N ALA A 73 -3.51 4.34 -20.10
CA ALA A 73 -3.94 3.63 -21.29
C ALA A 73 -4.23 2.13 -21.02
N ALA A 74 -3.43 1.49 -20.16
CA ALA A 74 -3.68 0.10 -19.75
C ALA A 74 -4.98 -0.05 -18.91
N LEU A 75 -5.27 0.90 -18.01
CA LEU A 75 -6.52 0.90 -17.24
C LEU A 75 -7.74 1.08 -18.15
N GLU A 76 -7.66 1.97 -19.14
CA GLU A 76 -8.71 2.20 -20.13
C GLU A 76 -8.95 0.95 -21.01
N GLN A 77 -7.87 0.28 -21.45
CA GLN A 77 -7.96 -0.97 -22.19
C GLN A 77 -8.59 -2.10 -21.36
N ALA A 78 -8.35 -2.09 -20.03
CA ALA A 78 -9.02 -2.99 -19.08
C ALA A 78 -10.48 -2.60 -18.82
N GLN A 79 -11.00 -1.58 -19.50
CA GLN A 79 -12.38 -1.10 -19.39
C GLN A 79 -12.77 -0.66 -17.97
N LEU A 80 -11.82 -0.11 -17.20
CA LEU A 80 -12.16 0.53 -15.93
C LEU A 80 -13.07 1.75 -16.18
N PRO A 81 -14.01 2.02 -15.27
CA PRO A 81 -14.84 3.23 -15.35
C PRO A 81 -13.98 4.51 -15.41
N PRO A 82 -14.31 5.51 -16.25
CA PRO A 82 -13.51 6.71 -16.42
C PRO A 82 -13.25 7.48 -15.11
N GLU A 83 -14.22 7.50 -14.22
CA GLU A 83 -14.08 8.11 -12.89
C GLU A 83 -13.03 7.37 -12.04
N MET A 84 -12.94 6.06 -12.13
CA MET A 84 -11.94 5.26 -11.43
C MET A 84 -10.53 5.53 -12.01
N VAL A 85 -10.42 5.59 -13.34
CA VAL A 85 -9.16 5.96 -14.02
C VAL A 85 -8.69 7.34 -13.56
N THR A 86 -9.61 8.29 -13.44
CA THR A 86 -9.29 9.65 -12.95
C THR A 86 -8.77 9.62 -11.51
N VAL A 87 -9.44 8.92 -10.62
CA VAL A 87 -9.01 8.78 -9.21
C VAL A 87 -7.61 8.14 -9.12
N ILE A 88 -7.38 7.05 -9.85
CA ILE A 88 -6.08 6.37 -9.87
C ILE A 88 -5.00 7.30 -10.43
N LYS A 89 -5.28 8.03 -11.52
CA LYS A 89 -4.34 8.99 -12.07
C LYS A 89 -3.98 10.07 -11.04
N THR A 90 -4.97 10.67 -10.38
CA THR A 90 -4.75 11.69 -9.34
C THR A 90 -3.89 11.15 -8.21
N LEU A 91 -4.17 9.91 -7.74
CA LEU A 91 -3.36 9.26 -6.72
C LEU A 91 -1.87 9.25 -7.08
N PHE A 92 -1.54 8.84 -8.31
CA PHE A 92 -0.14 8.71 -8.73
C PHE A 92 0.52 10.03 -9.13
N THR A 93 -0.25 11.08 -9.45
CA THR A 93 0.32 12.36 -9.90
C THR A 93 0.29 13.46 -8.85
N GLU A 94 -0.57 13.35 -7.83
CA GLU A 94 -0.77 14.41 -6.85
C GLU A 94 -0.51 13.93 -5.40
N GLU A 95 -0.81 12.67 -5.07
CA GLU A 95 -0.63 12.17 -3.72
C GLU A 95 0.71 11.45 -3.53
N LEU A 96 1.15 10.68 -4.53
CA LEU A 96 2.42 9.96 -4.52
C LEU A 96 3.53 10.77 -5.23
N ASP A 97 3.61 12.06 -4.94
CA ASP A 97 4.59 13.00 -5.49
C ASP A 97 5.73 13.37 -4.52
N GLY A 98 5.76 12.72 -3.34
CA GLY A 98 6.73 12.96 -2.29
C GLY A 98 6.25 13.92 -1.18
N ARG A 99 5.07 14.54 -1.31
CA ARG A 99 4.55 15.44 -0.27
C ARG A 99 4.30 14.76 1.07
N ASN A 100 4.07 13.45 1.05
CA ASN A 100 3.79 12.63 2.22
C ASN A 100 5.02 11.87 2.75
N GLU A 101 6.23 12.19 2.30
CA GLU A 101 7.49 11.60 2.76
C GLU A 101 7.82 12.01 4.20
N SER A 102 7.00 11.60 5.15
CA SER A 102 7.21 11.88 6.56
C SER A 102 6.72 10.73 7.44
N VAL A 103 7.43 10.51 8.55
CA VAL A 103 7.02 9.56 9.60
C VAL A 103 6.49 10.35 10.78
N THR A 104 5.34 9.94 11.32
CA THR A 104 4.68 10.59 12.44
C THR A 104 4.66 9.71 13.69
N ASP A 105 4.32 10.29 14.83
CA ASP A 105 4.25 9.60 16.12
C ASP A 105 2.81 9.20 16.53
N GLY A 106 1.84 9.35 15.64
CA GLY A 106 0.43 9.18 15.94
C GLY A 106 0.09 7.84 16.58
N ILE A 107 0.65 6.74 16.08
CA ILE A 107 0.45 5.40 16.66
C ILE A 107 1.06 5.30 18.06
N THR A 108 2.28 5.81 18.25
CA THR A 108 2.93 5.79 19.56
C THR A 108 2.17 6.63 20.59
N ARG A 109 1.65 7.78 20.19
CA ARG A 109 0.82 8.64 21.05
C ARG A 109 -0.51 8.00 21.40
N ALA A 110 -1.14 7.31 20.44
CA ALA A 110 -2.43 6.68 20.66
C ALA A 110 -2.34 5.39 21.47
N LEU A 111 -1.33 4.55 21.19
CA LEU A 111 -1.27 3.17 21.68
C LEU A 111 -0.14 2.90 22.69
N GLY A 112 0.74 3.88 22.95
CA GLY A 112 1.90 3.69 23.85
C GLY A 112 2.94 2.67 23.35
N ARG A 113 2.88 2.27 22.08
CA ARG A 113 3.82 1.35 21.42
C ARG A 113 4.22 1.85 20.04
N PRO A 114 5.37 1.42 19.51
CA PRO A 114 5.74 1.75 18.14
C PRO A 114 4.78 1.09 17.11
N PRO A 115 4.69 1.67 15.90
CA PRO A 115 3.99 1.02 14.78
C PRO A 115 4.67 -0.28 14.38
N ARG A 116 3.89 -1.19 13.78
CA ARG A 116 4.39 -2.42 13.16
C ARG A 116 5.22 -2.10 11.93
N ASP A 117 6.32 -2.82 11.73
CA ASP A 117 7.15 -2.64 10.55
C ASP A 117 6.56 -3.38 9.33
N PHE A 118 6.73 -2.81 8.15
CA PHE A 118 6.28 -3.42 6.89
C PHE A 118 6.87 -4.82 6.69
N ALA A 119 8.11 -5.07 7.11
CA ALA A 119 8.71 -6.40 7.04
C ALA A 119 7.98 -7.43 7.92
N ASP A 120 7.41 -7.01 9.07
CA ASP A 120 6.61 -7.89 9.93
C ASP A 120 5.30 -8.26 9.26
N TYR A 121 4.61 -7.26 8.69
CA TYR A 121 3.41 -7.46 7.88
C TYR A 121 3.65 -8.44 6.74
N VAL A 122 4.73 -8.23 5.98
CA VAL A 122 5.09 -9.06 4.82
C VAL A 122 5.34 -10.51 5.25
N ARG A 123 6.13 -10.73 6.33
CA ARG A 123 6.38 -12.09 6.85
C ARG A 123 5.10 -12.78 7.29
N HIS A 124 4.25 -12.07 8.03
CA HIS A 124 3.00 -12.61 8.51
C HIS A 124 2.02 -12.97 7.39
N THR A 125 1.91 -12.10 6.39
CA THR A 125 1.04 -12.30 5.22
C THR A 125 1.54 -13.43 4.33
N ALA A 126 2.86 -13.52 4.12
CA ALA A 126 3.48 -14.63 3.38
C ALA A 126 3.24 -15.97 4.09
N ALA A 127 3.38 -16.03 5.41
CA ALA A 127 3.13 -17.25 6.20
C ALA A 127 1.66 -17.72 6.11
N LYS A 128 0.71 -16.82 5.94
CA LYS A 128 -0.72 -17.13 5.69
C LYS A 128 -0.99 -17.62 4.27
N GLY A 129 0.00 -17.59 3.36
CA GLY A 129 -0.15 -18.02 1.98
C GLY A 129 -0.99 -17.09 1.09
N VAL A 130 -1.25 -15.87 1.53
CA VAL A 130 -2.08 -14.90 0.78
C VAL A 130 -1.54 -14.66 -0.62
N TRP A 131 -0.21 -14.67 -0.78
CA TRP A 131 0.46 -14.46 -2.07
C TRP A 131 0.85 -15.75 -2.80
N ASN A 132 0.43 -16.94 -2.32
CA ASN A 132 0.78 -18.23 -2.92
C ASN A 132 -0.08 -18.58 -4.13
N GLY A 133 -0.52 -17.62 -4.94
CA GLY A 133 -1.07 -17.80 -6.30
C GLY A 133 -2.02 -18.98 -6.47
N GLY A 134 -2.93 -19.21 -5.54
CA GLY A 134 -4.00 -20.19 -5.62
C GLY A 134 -5.33 -19.45 -5.72
N ALA A 135 -5.97 -19.54 -6.87
CA ALA A 135 -7.26 -18.96 -7.17
C ALA A 135 -8.28 -19.24 -6.05
N THR A 136 -8.50 -18.24 -5.22
CA THR A 136 -9.82 -17.99 -4.69
C THR A 136 -10.03 -16.49 -4.86
N ALA A 137 -10.34 -16.12 -6.11
CA ALA A 137 -10.89 -14.81 -6.40
C ALA A 137 -12.12 -14.65 -5.54
N ALA A 138 -12.03 -13.84 -4.51
CA ALA A 138 -13.20 -13.26 -3.88
C ALA A 138 -13.98 -12.57 -5.00
N GLN A 139 -15.16 -13.05 -5.28
CA GLN A 139 -16.10 -12.46 -6.23
C GLN A 139 -16.28 -10.99 -5.86
N GLY A 140 -15.74 -10.08 -6.66
CA GLY A 140 -15.76 -8.63 -6.44
C GLY A 140 -14.42 -7.94 -6.62
N ALA A 141 -13.33 -8.66 -6.87
CA ALA A 141 -12.05 -8.03 -7.14
C ALA A 141 -12.05 -7.35 -8.51
N VAL A 142 -11.63 -6.10 -8.55
CA VAL A 142 -11.16 -5.42 -9.76
C VAL A 142 -10.22 -6.38 -10.50
N PRO A 143 -10.36 -6.60 -11.82
CA PRO A 143 -9.47 -7.49 -12.59
C PRO A 143 -8.02 -7.17 -12.26
N GLU A 144 -7.20 -8.20 -12.05
CA GLU A 144 -5.79 -8.02 -11.73
C GLU A 144 -5.12 -7.18 -12.82
N VAL A 145 -4.94 -5.90 -12.54
CA VAL A 145 -4.17 -4.98 -13.39
C VAL A 145 -2.76 -5.53 -13.62
N GLY A 146 -2.27 -6.37 -12.72
CA GLY A 146 -0.99 -7.07 -12.82
C GLY A 146 -0.86 -8.01 -14.02
N ALA A 147 -1.91 -8.72 -14.39
CA ALA A 147 -1.88 -9.65 -15.53
C ALA A 147 -1.82 -8.92 -16.89
N LEU A 148 -2.36 -7.70 -16.95
CA LEU A 148 -2.32 -6.88 -18.17
C LEU A 148 -0.94 -6.24 -18.41
N LEU A 149 -0.16 -6.02 -17.35
CA LEU A 149 1.16 -5.40 -17.41
C LEU A 149 2.31 -6.41 -17.63
N GLU A 150 2.03 -7.71 -17.59
CA GLU A 150 2.98 -8.75 -18.02
C GLU A 150 3.01 -8.93 -19.54
N ALA A 151 2.08 -8.32 -20.27
CA ALA A 151 1.94 -8.42 -21.72
C ALA A 151 2.56 -7.22 -22.49
N LEU A 152 3.15 -6.23 -21.81
CA LEU A 152 3.92 -5.11 -22.36
C LEU A 152 5.41 -5.31 -22.11
#